data_4cce316284d0f74fb9e14e2ee8e33ba2
#
_entry.id   4cce316284d0f74fb9e14e2ee8e33ba2
#
_cell.length_a   1.000
_cell.length_b   1.000
_cell.length_c   1.000
_cell.angle_alpha   90.00
_cell.angle_beta   90.00
_cell.angle_gamma   90.00
#
_symmetry.space_group_name_H-M   'P 1'
#
loop_
_entity.id
_entity.type
_entity.pdbx_description
1 polymer ?
#
loop_
_entity_poly.entity_id
_entity_poly.type
_entity_poly.pdbx_seq_one_letter_code
_entity_poly.pdbx_strand_id
1 'polypeptide(L)'
;MLRVKQTNSMHSVQDLGRYGFASQGVAKAGPMDSVAACWANSCLGNAVTLPLLEIGGGGFVAEFTKDVNLALTGAWGEITLDGRPLPGPGAHPVSAGSLLRLGRFSSGMFSYLAVQGGFAIQPVLGSVSTCQRDSLGGFYGQGEPLSIKDALPYQTHGRRPVNLIPRRYLESYHQPLVCDVILRETDQFASDATDLFFNQGYKVTREQSRMGYRLDGDLSIVAERPRYSVPIPLGGIQVPPSGQPIVLMRDHQSLGGYPMLGTLTRKSLGQLAQRRAGQMVSFRAVSREIAVQEFLQFRQFFGEFR
;
A
#
# COMPACT_ATOMS: atom_id res chain seq x y z
N MET A 1 -22.15 -7.60 9.55
CA MET A 1 -20.73 -7.78 9.94
C MET A 1 -20.03 -8.61 8.89
N LEU A 2 -18.75 -8.36 8.66
CA LEU A 2 -17.86 -9.24 7.92
C LEU A 2 -17.15 -10.15 8.93
N ARG A 3 -17.39 -11.45 8.88
CA ARG A 3 -16.76 -12.45 9.75
C ARG A 3 -15.56 -13.07 9.06
N VAL A 4 -14.37 -12.93 9.65
CA VAL A 4 -13.15 -13.51 9.12
C VAL A 4 -13.14 -15.02 9.37
N LYS A 5 -12.98 -15.83 8.31
CA LYS A 5 -12.94 -17.28 8.35
C LYS A 5 -11.54 -17.83 8.12
N GLN A 6 -10.73 -17.12 7.33
CA GLN A 6 -9.32 -17.43 7.08
C GLN A 6 -8.54 -16.15 6.89
N THR A 7 -7.36 -16.08 7.47
CA THR A 7 -6.49 -14.89 7.44
C THR A 7 -5.03 -15.27 7.66
N ASN A 8 -4.12 -14.31 7.44
CA ASN A 8 -2.70 -14.39 7.76
C ASN A 8 -2.19 -13.04 8.31
N SER A 9 -0.94 -12.98 8.71
CA SER A 9 -0.32 -11.77 9.31
C SER A 9 -0.19 -10.55 8.39
N MET A 10 -0.46 -10.70 7.09
CA MET A 10 -0.42 -9.62 6.11
C MET A 10 -1.80 -8.99 5.85
N HIS A 11 -2.84 -9.44 6.55
CA HIS A 11 -4.18 -8.89 6.43
C HIS A 11 -4.47 -7.93 7.56
N SER A 12 -4.82 -6.70 7.22
CA SER A 12 -4.97 -5.63 8.20
C SER A 12 -6.07 -4.63 7.84
N VAL A 13 -6.52 -3.89 8.83
CA VAL A 13 -7.36 -2.71 8.63
C VAL A 13 -6.48 -1.54 8.28
N GLN A 14 -6.85 -0.78 7.25
CA GLN A 14 -6.15 0.43 6.84
C GLN A 14 -7.14 1.56 6.53
N ASP A 15 -6.70 2.80 6.73
CA ASP A 15 -7.21 4.03 6.14
C ASP A 15 -6.04 4.78 5.49
N LEU A 16 -6.11 6.08 5.24
CA LEU A 16 -4.98 6.78 4.60
C LEU A 16 -3.80 7.09 5.56
N GLY A 17 -3.85 6.60 6.78
CA GLY A 17 -2.77 6.66 7.77
C GLY A 17 -2.86 7.84 8.75
N ARG A 18 -1.96 7.85 9.75
CA ARG A 18 -1.84 8.86 10.81
C ARG A 18 -1.02 10.04 10.35
N TYR A 19 -1.52 11.23 10.58
CA TYR A 19 -0.82 12.47 10.26
C TYR A 19 -0.52 13.27 11.53
N GLY A 20 0.62 13.97 11.53
CA GLY A 20 0.99 14.90 12.59
C GLY A 20 1.81 14.29 13.74
N PHE A 21 2.11 12.98 13.74
CA PHE A 21 2.78 12.30 14.85
C PHE A 21 4.22 11.85 14.56
N ALA A 22 4.76 12.17 13.38
CA ALA A 22 6.12 11.76 12.99
C ALA A 22 7.21 12.29 13.94
N SER A 23 7.04 13.50 14.50
CA SER A 23 7.94 14.09 15.49
C SER A 23 7.96 13.33 16.83
N GLN A 24 6.95 12.53 17.10
CA GLN A 24 6.85 11.67 18.28
C GLN A 24 7.32 10.22 17.99
N GLY A 25 7.90 9.98 16.80
CA GLY A 25 8.39 8.67 16.40
C GLY A 25 7.33 7.72 15.84
N VAL A 26 6.06 8.13 15.75
CA VAL A 26 4.95 7.30 15.29
C VAL A 26 4.93 7.22 13.77
N ALA A 27 4.84 5.99 13.25
CA ALA A 27 4.71 5.76 11.81
C ALA A 27 3.36 6.27 11.28
N LYS A 28 3.40 6.76 10.04
CA LYS A 28 2.18 7.16 9.35
C LYS A 28 1.25 5.98 9.09
N ALA A 29 1.79 4.80 8.81
CA ALA A 29 1.04 3.63 8.37
C ALA A 29 0.19 3.90 7.10
N GLY A 30 -0.96 3.26 6.96
CA GLY A 30 -1.81 3.37 5.77
C GLY A 30 -1.58 2.27 4.75
N PRO A 31 -2.36 2.24 3.65
CA PRO A 31 -2.30 1.18 2.67
C PRO A 31 -0.99 1.22 1.90
N MET A 32 -0.42 0.05 1.62
CA MET A 32 0.82 -0.08 0.84
C MET A 32 0.68 0.57 -0.54
N ASP A 33 -0.44 0.30 -1.24
CA ASP A 33 -0.84 0.96 -2.48
C ASP A 33 -2.06 1.85 -2.24
N SER A 34 -1.79 3.14 -1.98
CA SER A 34 -2.86 4.10 -1.70
C SER A 34 -3.74 4.42 -2.91
N VAL A 35 -3.25 4.23 -4.13
CA VAL A 35 -4.06 4.45 -5.34
C VAL A 35 -5.13 3.38 -5.45
N ALA A 36 -4.74 2.11 -5.29
CA ALA A 36 -5.69 1.00 -5.29
C ALA A 36 -6.69 1.11 -4.12
N ALA A 37 -6.24 1.49 -2.92
CA ALA A 37 -7.11 1.72 -1.77
C ALA A 37 -8.15 2.83 -2.02
N CYS A 38 -7.74 3.96 -2.61
CA CYS A 38 -8.66 5.03 -2.99
C CYS A 38 -9.70 4.57 -4.03
N TRP A 39 -9.28 3.78 -5.01
CA TRP A 39 -10.21 3.18 -5.98
C TRP A 39 -11.27 2.31 -5.30
N ALA A 40 -10.90 1.48 -4.31
CA ALA A 40 -11.86 0.64 -3.59
C ALA A 40 -12.98 1.47 -2.95
N ASN A 41 -12.63 2.52 -2.23
CA ASN A 41 -13.61 3.42 -1.64
C ASN A 41 -14.41 4.20 -2.70
N SER A 42 -13.75 4.73 -3.72
CA SER A 42 -14.40 5.55 -4.77
C SER A 42 -15.42 4.76 -5.59
N CYS A 43 -15.19 3.47 -5.88
CA CYS A 43 -16.17 2.61 -6.56
C CYS A 43 -17.50 2.48 -5.83
N LEU A 44 -17.50 2.69 -4.52
CA LEU A 44 -18.69 2.64 -3.67
C LEU A 44 -19.30 4.03 -3.37
N GLY A 45 -18.67 5.11 -3.85
CA GLY A 45 -19.02 6.48 -3.49
C GLY A 45 -18.68 6.80 -2.02
N ASN A 46 -17.75 6.07 -1.43
CA ASN A 46 -17.21 6.35 -0.11
C ASN A 46 -16.22 7.52 -0.15
N ALA A 47 -16.09 8.25 0.97
CA ALA A 47 -14.90 9.05 1.17
C ALA A 47 -13.66 8.15 1.15
N VAL A 48 -12.59 8.56 0.46
CA VAL A 48 -11.37 7.75 0.29
C VAL A 48 -10.63 7.47 1.61
N THR A 49 -10.97 8.21 2.65
CA THR A 49 -10.43 8.08 4.01
C THR A 49 -11.12 7.01 4.85
N LEU A 50 -12.21 6.41 4.37
CA LEU A 50 -12.93 5.40 5.14
C LEU A 50 -12.12 4.11 5.32
N PRO A 51 -12.29 3.44 6.47
CA PRO A 51 -11.63 2.17 6.76
C PRO A 51 -11.92 1.10 5.72
N LEU A 52 -10.89 0.35 5.32
CA LEU A 52 -10.93 -0.78 4.41
C LEU A 52 -9.97 -1.89 4.88
N LEU A 53 -10.02 -3.05 4.23
CA LEU A 53 -9.06 -4.12 4.49
C LEU A 53 -7.99 -4.14 3.41
N GLU A 54 -6.73 -4.24 3.83
CA GLU A 54 -5.60 -4.58 3.00
C GLU A 54 -5.32 -6.09 3.13
N ILE A 55 -5.35 -6.80 2.01
CA ILE A 55 -5.20 -8.25 1.92
C ILE A 55 -3.90 -8.54 1.17
N GLY A 56 -2.83 -8.89 1.91
CA GLY A 56 -1.52 -9.20 1.33
C GLY A 56 -1.37 -10.69 0.97
N GLY A 57 -0.87 -10.98 -0.25
CA GLY A 57 -0.54 -12.34 -0.68
C GLY A 57 -1.72 -13.27 -0.96
N GLY A 58 -2.95 -12.87 -0.68
CA GLY A 58 -4.14 -13.71 -0.77
C GLY A 58 -4.32 -14.65 0.43
N GLY A 59 -5.15 -15.69 0.27
CA GLY A 59 -5.47 -16.61 1.37
C GLY A 59 -6.46 -16.05 2.39
N PHE A 60 -7.35 -15.14 1.98
CA PHE A 60 -8.37 -14.54 2.82
C PHE A 60 -9.75 -15.12 2.52
N VAL A 61 -10.51 -15.41 3.57
CA VAL A 61 -11.92 -15.85 3.47
C VAL A 61 -12.76 -15.13 4.49
N ALA A 62 -13.90 -14.59 4.05
CA ALA A 62 -14.83 -13.89 4.94
C ALA A 62 -16.29 -14.14 4.53
N GLU A 63 -17.16 -14.17 5.54
CA GLU A 63 -18.61 -14.28 5.41
C GLU A 63 -19.29 -12.94 5.70
N PHE A 64 -20.22 -12.53 4.86
CA PHE A 64 -21.04 -11.34 5.06
C PHE A 64 -22.36 -11.70 5.74
N THR A 65 -22.63 -11.16 6.93
CA THR A 65 -23.85 -11.50 7.69
C THR A 65 -25.06 -10.65 7.33
N LYS A 66 -24.89 -9.63 6.48
CA LYS A 66 -25.94 -8.72 5.99
C LYS A 66 -25.61 -8.31 4.56
N ASP A 67 -26.65 -7.91 3.81
CA ASP A 67 -26.47 -7.35 2.47
C ASP A 67 -25.55 -6.12 2.50
N VAL A 68 -24.67 -6.03 1.51
CA VAL A 68 -23.72 -4.93 1.36
C VAL A 68 -23.24 -4.81 -0.09
N ASN A 69 -22.78 -3.62 -0.49
CA ASN A 69 -21.96 -3.49 -1.68
C ASN A 69 -20.49 -3.44 -1.24
N LEU A 70 -19.66 -4.34 -1.78
CA LEU A 70 -18.21 -4.32 -1.57
C LEU A 70 -17.50 -3.82 -2.83
N ALA A 71 -16.29 -3.32 -2.67
CA ALA A 71 -15.37 -3.12 -3.78
C ALA A 71 -14.06 -3.83 -3.53
N LEU A 72 -13.49 -4.42 -4.60
CA LEU A 72 -12.17 -5.04 -4.61
C LEU A 72 -11.31 -4.40 -5.68
N THR A 73 -10.07 -4.07 -5.32
CA THR A 73 -9.10 -3.39 -6.18
C THR A 73 -7.68 -3.85 -5.88
N GLY A 74 -6.70 -3.42 -6.68
CA GLY A 74 -5.29 -3.81 -6.49
C GLY A 74 -4.99 -5.19 -7.04
N ALA A 75 -4.29 -6.03 -6.26
CA ALA A 75 -3.91 -7.38 -6.67
C ALA A 75 -5.13 -8.22 -7.05
N TRP A 76 -4.97 -9.02 -8.11
CA TRP A 76 -6.05 -9.84 -8.64
C TRP A 76 -5.59 -11.28 -8.94
N GLY A 77 -6.53 -12.24 -8.90
CA GLY A 77 -6.27 -13.65 -9.17
C GLY A 77 -7.49 -14.51 -8.92
N GLU A 78 -7.35 -15.58 -8.14
CA GLU A 78 -8.43 -16.48 -7.78
C GLU A 78 -9.37 -15.83 -6.75
N ILE A 79 -10.31 -15.00 -7.22
CA ILE A 79 -11.28 -14.32 -6.35
C ILE A 79 -12.68 -14.81 -6.68
N THR A 80 -13.38 -15.34 -5.67
CA THR A 80 -14.73 -15.88 -5.83
C THR A 80 -15.68 -15.37 -4.76
N LEU A 81 -16.95 -15.19 -5.15
CA LEU A 81 -18.08 -14.97 -4.27
C LEU A 81 -19.05 -16.14 -4.43
N ASP A 82 -19.31 -16.88 -3.35
CA ASP A 82 -20.15 -18.10 -3.35
C ASP A 82 -19.68 -19.13 -4.39
N GLY A 83 -18.35 -19.28 -4.54
CA GLY A 83 -17.71 -20.18 -5.50
C GLY A 83 -17.70 -19.71 -6.96
N ARG A 84 -18.31 -18.56 -7.27
CA ARG A 84 -18.33 -17.99 -8.62
C ARG A 84 -17.24 -16.92 -8.76
N PRO A 85 -16.41 -16.95 -9.82
CA PRO A 85 -15.42 -15.93 -10.05
C PRO A 85 -16.04 -14.54 -10.16
N LEU A 86 -15.43 -13.54 -9.50
CA LEU A 86 -15.80 -12.15 -9.72
C LEU A 86 -15.31 -11.66 -11.09
N PRO A 87 -16.10 -10.83 -11.80
CA PRO A 87 -15.79 -10.43 -13.18
C PRO A 87 -14.59 -9.51 -13.32
N GLY A 88 -14.16 -8.84 -12.24
CA GLY A 88 -13.02 -7.91 -12.25
C GLY A 88 -13.01 -6.93 -11.10
N PRO A 89 -11.96 -6.09 -11.00
CA PRO A 89 -11.86 -5.05 -9.99
C PRO A 89 -13.01 -4.04 -10.10
N GLY A 90 -13.58 -3.67 -8.95
CA GLY A 90 -14.69 -2.73 -8.87
C GLY A 90 -15.68 -3.07 -7.77
N ALA A 91 -16.91 -2.51 -7.87
CA ALA A 91 -17.97 -2.70 -6.90
C ALA A 91 -18.89 -3.86 -7.27
N HIS A 92 -19.27 -4.67 -6.28
CA HIS A 92 -20.09 -5.87 -6.42
C HIS A 92 -21.14 -5.93 -5.30
N PRO A 93 -22.42 -6.24 -5.62
CA PRO A 93 -23.42 -6.50 -4.59
C PRO A 93 -23.21 -7.88 -3.95
N VAL A 94 -23.37 -7.93 -2.63
CA VAL A 94 -23.20 -9.15 -1.82
C VAL A 94 -24.43 -9.34 -0.95
N SER A 95 -24.95 -10.55 -0.93
CA SER A 95 -26.08 -10.92 -0.07
C SER A 95 -25.61 -11.42 1.30
N ALA A 96 -26.49 -11.33 2.28
CA ALA A 96 -26.28 -11.95 3.58
C ALA A 96 -26.02 -13.47 3.42
N GLY A 97 -25.07 -13.99 4.16
CA GLY A 97 -24.62 -15.39 4.08
C GLY A 97 -23.57 -15.65 3.00
N SER A 98 -23.30 -14.72 2.10
CA SER A 98 -22.30 -14.92 1.03
C SER A 98 -20.89 -15.07 1.58
N LEU A 99 -20.11 -15.94 0.93
CA LEU A 99 -18.73 -16.26 1.25
C LEU A 99 -17.78 -15.73 0.16
N LEU A 100 -16.96 -14.73 0.54
CA LEU A 100 -15.90 -14.19 -0.31
C LEU A 100 -14.59 -14.95 -0.05
N ARG A 101 -13.92 -15.38 -1.12
CA ARG A 101 -12.58 -15.97 -1.08
C ARG A 101 -11.64 -15.19 -1.98
N LEU A 102 -10.52 -14.75 -1.42
CA LEU A 102 -9.37 -14.25 -2.15
C LEU A 102 -8.27 -15.32 -2.04
N GLY A 103 -8.17 -16.16 -3.06
CA GLY A 103 -7.16 -17.20 -3.15
C GLY A 103 -5.79 -16.64 -3.54
N ARG A 104 -5.10 -17.36 -4.43
CA ARG A 104 -3.78 -16.92 -4.93
C ARG A 104 -3.94 -15.75 -5.90
N PHE A 105 -3.19 -14.69 -5.67
CA PHE A 105 -3.10 -13.61 -6.65
C PHE A 105 -2.17 -14.02 -7.80
N SER A 106 -2.59 -13.83 -9.03
CA SER A 106 -1.75 -13.96 -10.23
C SER A 106 -1.01 -12.67 -10.52
N SER A 107 -1.58 -11.50 -10.17
CA SER A 107 -1.03 -10.17 -10.42
C SER A 107 -1.09 -9.32 -9.16
N GLY A 108 0.00 -8.64 -8.81
CA GLY A 108 0.12 -7.79 -7.64
C GLY A 108 0.33 -8.56 -6.33
N MET A 109 0.46 -7.82 -5.24
CA MET A 109 0.73 -8.33 -3.89
C MET A 109 -0.39 -8.00 -2.89
N PHE A 110 -1.01 -6.81 -3.00
CA PHE A 110 -2.02 -6.31 -2.08
C PHE A 110 -3.35 -6.05 -2.78
N SER A 111 -4.41 -6.68 -2.31
CA SER A 111 -5.80 -6.37 -2.69
C SER A 111 -6.47 -5.55 -1.59
N TYR A 112 -7.38 -4.67 -1.96
CA TYR A 112 -8.10 -3.78 -1.06
C TYR A 112 -9.59 -4.09 -1.12
N LEU A 113 -10.18 -4.40 0.04
CA LEU A 113 -11.59 -4.65 0.21
C LEU A 113 -12.23 -3.52 1.00
N ALA A 114 -13.07 -2.74 0.32
CA ALA A 114 -13.94 -1.76 0.95
C ALA A 114 -15.38 -2.26 0.99
N VAL A 115 -16.16 -1.77 1.95
CA VAL A 115 -17.61 -1.92 2.00
C VAL A 115 -18.26 -0.54 1.93
N GLN A 116 -19.47 -0.46 1.38
CA GLN A 116 -20.20 0.82 1.32
C GLN A 116 -20.42 1.37 2.73
N GLY A 117 -20.06 2.64 2.94
CA GLY A 117 -20.06 3.30 4.24
C GLY A 117 -18.85 2.99 5.13
N GLY A 118 -17.92 2.13 4.69
CA GLY A 118 -16.73 1.72 5.44
C GLY A 118 -17.00 0.75 6.58
N PHE A 119 -15.95 0.33 7.26
CA PHE A 119 -16.04 -0.45 8.50
C PHE A 119 -16.10 0.49 9.71
N ALA A 120 -16.99 0.18 10.67
CA ALA A 120 -17.13 0.96 11.90
C ALA A 120 -16.07 0.52 12.92
N ILE A 121 -14.90 1.15 12.87
CA ILE A 121 -13.74 0.86 13.73
C ILE A 121 -13.31 2.15 14.41
N GLN A 122 -12.91 2.05 15.70
CA GLN A 122 -12.48 3.20 16.48
C GLN A 122 -11.06 3.62 16.09
N PRO A 123 -10.82 4.89 15.75
CA PRO A 123 -9.50 5.38 15.42
C PRO A 123 -8.60 5.53 16.66
N VAL A 124 -7.31 5.28 16.47
CA VAL A 124 -6.24 5.58 17.44
C VAL A 124 -5.34 6.66 16.84
N LEU A 125 -5.16 7.77 17.53
CA LEU A 125 -4.45 8.95 17.01
C LEU A 125 -4.99 9.39 15.64
N GLY A 126 -6.32 9.42 15.50
CA GLY A 126 -7.00 9.88 14.29
C GLY A 126 -6.99 8.93 13.08
N SER A 127 -6.54 7.68 13.24
CA SER A 127 -6.48 6.68 12.15
C SER A 127 -6.74 5.27 12.67
N VAL A 128 -7.40 4.45 11.84
CA VAL A 128 -7.57 3.01 12.13
C VAL A 128 -6.44 2.17 11.56
N SER A 129 -5.50 2.75 10.82
CA SER A 129 -4.43 2.00 10.15
C SER A 129 -3.63 1.17 11.13
N THR A 130 -3.58 -0.13 10.87
CA THR A 130 -2.73 -1.08 11.61
C THR A 130 -1.26 -0.75 11.39
N CYS A 131 -0.53 -0.55 12.47
CA CYS A 131 0.92 -0.46 12.50
C CYS A 131 1.45 -1.40 13.57
N GLN A 132 1.93 -2.58 13.16
CA GLN A 132 2.42 -3.60 14.09
C GLN A 132 3.64 -3.11 14.88
N ARG A 133 4.55 -2.38 14.22
CA ARG A 133 5.76 -1.84 14.84
C ARG A 133 5.46 -0.96 16.04
N ASP A 134 4.44 -0.11 15.93
CA ASP A 134 4.11 0.87 16.96
C ASP A 134 2.98 0.40 17.88
N SER A 135 2.42 -0.80 17.65
CA SER A 135 1.28 -1.36 18.37
C SER A 135 0.06 -0.41 18.34
N LEU A 136 -0.25 0.17 17.17
CA LEU A 136 -1.30 1.16 16.97
C LEU A 136 -2.28 0.78 15.87
N GLY A 137 -3.56 1.11 16.07
CA GLY A 137 -4.63 0.89 15.10
C GLY A 137 -5.00 -0.59 14.94
N GLY A 138 -5.61 -0.93 13.80
CA GLY A 138 -6.22 -2.25 13.62
C GLY A 138 -7.60 -2.35 14.24
N PHE A 139 -8.18 -3.54 14.23
CA PHE A 139 -9.55 -3.74 14.68
C PHE A 139 -9.71 -3.48 16.19
N TYR A 140 -8.70 -3.85 17.00
CA TYR A 140 -8.71 -3.66 18.47
C TYR A 140 -7.88 -2.45 18.92
N GLY A 141 -7.25 -1.72 18.03
CA GLY A 141 -6.49 -0.50 18.33
C GLY A 141 -5.04 -0.71 18.77
N GLN A 142 -4.54 -1.95 18.81
CA GLN A 142 -3.22 -2.32 19.34
C GLN A 142 -2.24 -2.81 18.27
N GLY A 143 -2.54 -2.59 16.99
CA GLY A 143 -1.64 -2.88 15.87
C GLY A 143 -1.67 -4.33 15.36
N GLU A 144 -2.62 -5.14 15.80
CA GLU A 144 -2.69 -6.54 15.39
C GLU A 144 -3.22 -6.69 13.96
N PRO A 145 -2.75 -7.71 13.23
CA PRO A 145 -3.38 -8.16 12.01
C PRO A 145 -4.77 -8.76 12.31
N LEU A 146 -5.57 -8.97 11.25
CA LEU A 146 -6.87 -9.61 11.38
C LEU A 146 -6.74 -11.05 11.88
N SER A 147 -7.67 -11.48 12.72
CA SER A 147 -7.77 -12.84 13.25
C SER A 147 -9.05 -13.56 12.78
N ILE A 148 -9.07 -14.90 12.85
CA ILE A 148 -10.21 -15.73 12.42
C ILE A 148 -11.50 -15.44 13.23
N LYS A 149 -11.38 -14.85 14.42
CA LYS A 149 -12.55 -14.54 15.26
C LYS A 149 -13.12 -13.14 15.00
N ASP A 150 -12.45 -12.33 14.19
CA ASP A 150 -12.87 -10.96 13.96
C ASP A 150 -14.19 -10.87 13.21
N ALA A 151 -15.03 -9.95 13.67
CA ALA A 151 -16.34 -9.66 13.11
C ALA A 151 -16.48 -8.15 12.91
N LEU A 152 -16.00 -7.65 11.77
CA LEU A 152 -15.93 -6.24 11.48
C LEU A 152 -17.33 -5.67 11.18
N PRO A 153 -17.78 -4.66 11.92
CA PRO A 153 -19.10 -4.08 11.74
C PRO A 153 -19.13 -3.16 10.50
N TYR A 154 -20.23 -3.23 9.74
CA TYR A 154 -20.57 -2.33 8.66
C TYR A 154 -22.07 -2.07 8.61
N GLN A 155 -22.50 -1.01 7.92
CA GLN A 155 -23.91 -0.70 7.71
C GLN A 155 -24.44 -1.43 6.46
N THR A 156 -25.73 -1.76 6.49
CA THR A 156 -26.44 -2.30 5.33
C THR A 156 -26.87 -1.16 4.41
N HIS A 157 -26.67 -1.35 3.12
CA HIS A 157 -27.11 -0.42 2.07
C HIS A 157 -27.88 -1.16 0.99
N GLY A 158 -28.74 -0.46 0.27
CA GLY A 158 -29.46 -1.02 -0.88
C GLY A 158 -28.48 -1.55 -1.95
N ARG A 159 -28.86 -2.65 -2.61
CA ARG A 159 -28.05 -3.27 -3.67
C ARG A 159 -27.82 -2.30 -4.82
N ARG A 160 -26.61 -2.24 -5.30
CA ARG A 160 -26.20 -1.51 -6.51
C ARG A 160 -25.79 -2.50 -7.61
N PRO A 161 -25.91 -2.13 -8.89
CA PRO A 161 -25.38 -2.96 -9.96
C PRO A 161 -23.85 -3.07 -9.86
N VAL A 162 -23.29 -4.12 -10.46
CA VAL A 162 -21.83 -4.27 -10.62
C VAL A 162 -21.28 -3.05 -11.36
N ASN A 163 -20.23 -2.44 -10.82
CA ASN A 163 -19.56 -1.29 -11.41
C ASN A 163 -18.04 -1.55 -11.43
N LEU A 164 -17.53 -1.98 -12.58
CA LEU A 164 -16.12 -2.31 -12.76
C LEU A 164 -15.29 -1.07 -13.08
N ILE A 165 -14.05 -1.08 -12.61
CA ILE A 165 -13.07 -0.07 -12.97
C ILE A 165 -12.75 -0.20 -14.47
N PRO A 166 -12.84 0.88 -15.27
CA PRO A 166 -12.47 0.84 -16.67
C PRO A 166 -10.99 0.39 -16.86
N ARG A 167 -10.74 -0.45 -17.87
CA ARG A 167 -9.41 -1.06 -18.10
C ARG A 167 -8.26 -0.05 -18.13
N ARG A 168 -8.49 1.16 -18.66
CA ARG A 168 -7.47 2.23 -18.73
C ARG A 168 -6.94 2.71 -17.37
N TYR A 169 -7.65 2.41 -16.28
CA TYR A 169 -7.25 2.75 -14.90
C TYR A 169 -6.71 1.55 -14.13
N LEU A 170 -6.70 0.35 -14.74
CA LEU A 170 -6.14 -0.84 -14.10
C LEU A 170 -4.64 -0.90 -14.36
N GLU A 171 -3.86 -0.99 -13.29
CA GLU A 171 -2.42 -1.14 -13.36
C GLU A 171 -2.03 -2.60 -13.70
N SER A 172 -0.99 -2.74 -14.52
CA SER A 172 -0.39 -4.05 -14.81
C SER A 172 0.80 -4.28 -13.89
N TYR A 173 0.69 -5.25 -13.00
CA TYR A 173 1.77 -5.58 -12.06
C TYR A 173 2.72 -6.66 -12.58
N HIS A 174 2.56 -7.12 -13.82
CA HIS A 174 3.44 -8.09 -14.47
C HIS A 174 4.60 -7.43 -15.23
N GLN A 175 4.37 -6.22 -15.74
CA GLN A 175 5.37 -5.51 -16.52
C GLN A 175 6.52 -5.01 -15.63
N PRO A 176 7.76 -4.91 -16.15
CA PRO A 176 8.83 -4.22 -15.47
C PRO A 176 8.37 -2.81 -15.03
N LEU A 177 8.78 -2.42 -13.83
CA LEU A 177 8.38 -1.14 -13.26
C LEU A 177 9.52 -0.13 -13.39
N VAL A 178 9.20 1.04 -13.92
CA VAL A 178 10.05 2.23 -13.82
C VAL A 178 9.48 3.13 -12.73
N CYS A 179 10.22 3.33 -11.64
CA CYS A 179 9.84 4.19 -10.53
C CYS A 179 10.35 5.62 -10.73
N ASP A 180 9.48 6.59 -10.59
CA ASP A 180 9.84 8.01 -10.62
C ASP A 180 10.39 8.45 -9.27
N VAL A 181 11.58 9.08 -9.28
CA VAL A 181 12.37 9.50 -8.12
C VAL A 181 12.60 11.00 -8.15
N ILE A 182 12.26 11.67 -7.08
CA ILE A 182 12.72 13.03 -6.80
C ILE A 182 14.08 12.91 -6.13
N LEU A 183 15.14 13.31 -6.82
CA LEU A 183 16.49 13.29 -6.26
C LEU A 183 16.62 14.26 -5.09
N ARG A 184 17.46 13.89 -4.15
CA ARG A 184 17.92 14.75 -3.08
C ARG A 184 19.32 15.27 -3.45
N GLU A 185 19.48 16.58 -3.41
CA GLU A 185 20.82 17.18 -3.46
C GLU A 185 21.56 16.82 -2.17
N THR A 186 22.69 16.16 -2.29
CA THR A 186 23.52 15.69 -1.17
C THR A 186 24.96 15.42 -1.63
N ASP A 187 25.88 15.69 -0.76
CA ASP A 187 27.31 15.38 -0.89
C ASP A 187 27.70 13.99 -0.32
N GLN A 188 26.70 13.22 0.13
CA GLN A 188 26.90 11.92 0.77
C GLN A 188 27.25 10.79 -0.19
N PHE A 189 27.21 11.03 -1.49
CA PHE A 189 27.45 10.03 -2.53
C PHE A 189 28.65 10.40 -3.40
N ALA A 190 29.35 9.39 -3.90
CA ALA A 190 30.36 9.56 -4.93
C ALA A 190 29.73 10.21 -6.19
N SER A 191 30.55 10.90 -6.98
CA SER A 191 30.09 11.66 -8.15
C SER A 191 29.34 10.83 -9.20
N ASP A 192 29.65 9.53 -9.30
CA ASP A 192 29.05 8.57 -10.23
C ASP A 192 27.88 7.77 -9.64
N ALA A 193 27.63 7.90 -8.33
CA ALA A 193 26.63 7.10 -7.62
C ALA A 193 25.21 7.26 -8.18
N THR A 194 24.85 8.49 -8.59
CA THR A 194 23.57 8.79 -9.20
C THR A 194 23.42 8.11 -10.55
N ASP A 195 24.47 8.16 -11.37
CA ASP A 195 24.49 7.51 -12.68
C ASP A 195 24.43 5.98 -12.54
N LEU A 196 25.18 5.41 -11.62
CA LEU A 196 25.12 3.98 -11.29
C LEU A 196 23.71 3.58 -10.84
N PHE A 197 23.05 4.39 -10.02
CA PHE A 197 21.70 4.11 -9.54
C PHE A 197 20.68 4.07 -10.67
N PHE A 198 20.71 4.99 -11.63
CA PHE A 198 19.72 5.06 -12.70
C PHE A 198 20.02 4.14 -13.89
N ASN A 199 21.28 3.76 -14.11
CA ASN A 199 21.70 2.97 -15.28
C ASN A 199 21.65 1.46 -15.07
N GLN A 200 21.18 0.97 -13.90
CA GLN A 200 21.01 -0.46 -13.64
C GLN A 200 19.56 -0.80 -13.26
N GLY A 201 19.21 -2.07 -13.43
CA GLY A 201 17.99 -2.65 -12.91
C GLY A 201 18.19 -3.22 -11.52
N TYR A 202 17.10 -3.33 -10.76
CA TYR A 202 17.12 -3.89 -9.41
C TYR A 202 16.09 -5.00 -9.29
N LYS A 203 16.46 -6.07 -8.63
CA LYS A 203 15.53 -7.14 -8.25
C LYS A 203 14.94 -6.86 -6.87
N VAL A 204 13.64 -6.93 -6.74
CA VAL A 204 12.99 -6.92 -5.42
C VAL A 204 13.38 -8.20 -4.68
N THR A 205 13.94 -8.07 -3.49
CA THR A 205 14.40 -9.22 -2.69
C THR A 205 13.24 -9.83 -1.88
N ARG A 206 13.51 -10.94 -1.18
CA ARG A 206 12.57 -11.51 -0.20
C ARG A 206 12.47 -10.70 1.09
N GLU A 207 13.43 -9.79 1.33
CA GLU A 207 13.43 -8.87 2.46
C GLU A 207 12.53 -7.67 2.14
N GLN A 208 11.24 -7.93 2.07
CA GLN A 208 10.19 -6.95 1.81
C GLN A 208 9.16 -6.98 2.94
N SER A 209 8.84 -5.82 3.45
CA SER A 209 7.86 -5.64 4.52
C SER A 209 7.20 -4.26 4.44
N ARG A 210 6.25 -4.01 5.33
CA ARG A 210 5.68 -2.68 5.48
C ARG A 210 6.67 -1.61 5.96
N MET A 211 7.85 -2.00 6.48
CA MET A 211 8.93 -1.05 6.85
C MET A 211 9.79 -0.65 5.68
N GLY A 212 10.10 -1.57 4.77
CA GLY A 212 10.98 -1.29 3.64
C GLY A 212 11.11 -2.47 2.68
N TYR A 213 11.45 -2.16 1.43
CA TYR A 213 11.78 -3.12 0.37
C TYR A 213 13.27 -3.03 0.07
N ARG A 214 14.00 -4.11 0.33
CA ARG A 214 15.37 -4.24 -0.12
C ARG A 214 15.42 -4.59 -1.59
N LEU A 215 16.31 -3.91 -2.29
CA LEU A 215 16.56 -4.10 -3.71
C LEU A 215 17.97 -4.64 -3.90
N ASP A 216 18.16 -5.45 -4.93
CA ASP A 216 19.43 -6.09 -5.28
C ASP A 216 19.78 -5.69 -6.71
N GLY A 217 20.86 -4.96 -6.88
CA GLY A 217 21.43 -4.52 -8.16
C GLY A 217 22.80 -5.12 -8.41
N ASP A 218 23.25 -5.14 -9.65
CA ASP A 218 24.53 -5.72 -10.05
C ASP A 218 25.73 -4.94 -9.48
N LEU A 219 25.57 -3.61 -9.33
CA LEU A 219 26.61 -2.71 -8.84
C LEU A 219 26.20 -2.09 -7.50
N SER A 220 27.17 -2.01 -6.57
CA SER A 220 26.99 -1.38 -5.27
C SER A 220 27.23 0.14 -5.35
N ILE A 221 26.33 0.90 -4.71
CA ILE A 221 26.43 2.35 -4.62
C ILE A 221 27.29 2.73 -3.42
N VAL A 222 28.34 3.48 -3.63
CA VAL A 222 29.20 3.98 -2.55
C VAL A 222 28.62 5.26 -1.98
N ALA A 223 28.47 5.30 -0.66
CA ALA A 223 27.95 6.46 0.05
C ALA A 223 28.68 6.67 1.38
N GLU A 224 28.90 7.91 1.74
CA GLU A 224 29.45 8.29 3.04
C GLU A 224 28.34 8.30 4.09
N ARG A 225 28.61 7.77 5.28
CA ARG A 225 27.63 7.75 6.36
C ARG A 225 27.42 9.16 6.91
N PRO A 226 26.19 9.62 7.08
CA PRO A 226 25.92 10.81 7.86
C PRO A 226 26.31 10.58 9.31
N ARG A 227 26.79 11.64 9.98
CA ARG A 227 27.24 11.57 11.38
C ARG A 227 26.08 11.51 12.39
N TYR A 228 24.84 11.73 11.94
CA TYR A 228 23.65 11.80 12.79
C TYR A 228 22.41 11.31 12.04
N SER A 229 21.41 10.90 12.81
CA SER A 229 20.09 10.55 12.26
C SER A 229 19.31 11.79 11.84
N VAL A 230 18.63 11.68 10.72
CA VAL A 230 17.78 12.74 10.16
C VAL A 230 16.35 12.25 9.97
N PRO A 231 15.35 13.15 9.91
CA PRO A 231 14.00 12.78 9.49
C PRO A 231 14.01 12.16 8.10
N ILE A 232 13.31 11.03 7.96
CA ILE A 232 13.24 10.30 6.70
C ILE A 232 11.78 10.24 6.20
N PRO A 233 11.53 10.55 4.91
CA PRO A 233 10.21 10.53 4.34
C PRO A 233 9.78 9.11 3.92
N LEU A 234 8.47 8.90 3.84
CA LEU A 234 7.88 7.76 3.15
C LEU A 234 8.34 7.72 1.68
N GLY A 235 8.75 6.56 1.21
CA GLY A 235 9.30 6.40 -0.14
C GLY A 235 10.76 6.82 -0.28
N GLY A 236 11.41 7.22 0.82
CA GLY A 236 12.84 7.52 0.85
C GLY A 236 13.68 6.32 0.42
N ILE A 237 14.71 6.56 -0.40
CA ILE A 237 15.64 5.55 -0.89
C ILE A 237 16.93 5.68 -0.10
N GLN A 238 17.12 4.78 0.85
CA GLN A 238 18.33 4.71 1.66
C GLN A 238 19.36 3.76 1.07
N VAL A 239 20.64 4.12 1.18
CA VAL A 239 21.75 3.28 0.76
C VAL A 239 22.59 2.89 1.99
N PRO A 240 22.41 1.68 2.52
CA PRO A 240 23.22 1.16 3.63
C PRO A 240 24.65 0.83 3.16
N PRO A 241 25.56 0.45 4.07
CA PRO A 241 26.94 0.12 3.71
C PRO A 241 27.13 -1.02 2.71
N SER A 242 26.11 -1.85 2.53
CA SER A 242 26.12 -2.88 1.47
C SER A 242 26.05 -2.29 0.06
N GLY A 243 25.74 -1.00 -0.09
CA GLY A 243 25.56 -0.35 -1.38
C GLY A 243 24.25 -0.70 -2.10
N GLN A 244 23.38 -1.55 -1.50
CA GLN A 244 22.11 -1.95 -2.10
C GLN A 244 20.96 -1.11 -1.55
N PRO A 245 20.10 -0.51 -2.43
CA PRO A 245 19.07 0.43 -1.99
C PRO A 245 17.96 -0.25 -1.16
N ILE A 246 17.44 0.51 -0.18
CA ILE A 246 16.24 0.18 0.58
C ILE A 246 15.21 1.29 0.36
N VAL A 247 14.05 0.94 -0.18
CA VAL A 247 12.93 1.88 -0.29
C VAL A 247 12.07 1.78 0.97
N LEU A 248 11.92 2.91 1.68
CA LEU A 248 11.13 2.99 2.91
C LEU A 248 9.64 2.93 2.60
N MET A 249 8.93 2.01 3.29
CA MET A 249 7.52 1.76 3.08
C MET A 249 6.67 2.33 4.24
N ARG A 250 5.41 1.98 4.32
CA ARG A 250 4.38 2.64 5.15
C ARG A 250 4.66 2.70 6.65
N ASP A 251 5.28 1.66 7.21
CA ASP A 251 5.54 1.55 8.66
C ASP A 251 7.01 1.84 9.01
N HIS A 252 7.75 2.54 8.11
CA HIS A 252 9.15 2.92 8.35
C HIS A 252 9.29 3.79 9.60
N GLN A 253 10.49 3.79 10.18
CA GLN A 253 10.84 4.66 11.29
C GLN A 253 10.87 6.13 10.85
N SER A 254 10.65 7.06 11.78
CA SER A 254 10.65 8.50 11.49
C SER A 254 12.05 9.12 11.33
N LEU A 255 13.08 8.48 11.91
CA LEU A 255 14.47 8.89 11.85
C LEU A 255 15.35 7.77 11.29
N GLY A 256 16.38 8.14 10.52
CA GLY A 256 17.34 7.19 9.97
C GLY A 256 18.71 7.83 9.76
N GLY A 257 19.75 6.98 9.81
CA GLY A 257 21.15 7.39 9.70
C GLY A 257 21.85 6.86 8.44
N TYR A 258 21.14 6.27 7.49
CA TYR A 258 21.73 5.92 6.20
C TYR A 258 21.61 7.09 5.21
N PRO A 259 22.59 7.25 4.31
CA PRO A 259 22.51 8.20 3.20
C PRO A 259 21.24 7.99 2.40
N MET A 260 20.62 9.09 1.98
CA MET A 260 19.36 9.06 1.26
C MET A 260 19.51 9.68 -0.12
N LEU A 261 19.31 8.89 -1.16
CA LEU A 261 19.51 9.28 -2.55
C LEU A 261 18.35 10.12 -3.09
N GLY A 262 17.13 9.82 -2.67
CA GLY A 262 15.93 10.50 -3.15
C GLY A 262 14.67 9.94 -2.52
N THR A 263 13.52 10.29 -3.12
CA THR A 263 12.20 9.85 -2.65
C THR A 263 11.32 9.46 -3.84
N LEU A 264 10.66 8.33 -3.78
CA LEU A 264 9.69 7.90 -4.80
C LEU A 264 8.47 8.82 -4.82
N THR A 265 7.90 9.02 -6.01
CA THR A 265 6.55 9.59 -6.11
C THR A 265 5.53 8.65 -5.46
N ARG A 266 4.38 9.20 -5.08
CA ARG A 266 3.31 8.41 -4.43
C ARG A 266 2.84 7.25 -5.30
N LYS A 267 2.70 7.48 -6.61
CA LYS A 267 2.28 6.46 -7.58
C LYS A 267 3.30 5.34 -7.65
N SER A 268 4.57 5.69 -7.86
CA SER A 268 5.67 4.74 -7.94
C SER A 268 5.82 3.89 -6.67
N LEU A 269 5.62 4.50 -5.50
CA LEU A 269 5.63 3.76 -4.23
C LEU A 269 4.52 2.71 -4.16
N GLY A 270 3.29 3.05 -4.56
CA GLY A 270 2.18 2.11 -4.62
C GLY A 270 2.41 0.98 -5.62
N GLN A 271 2.96 1.31 -6.79
CA GLN A 271 3.30 0.32 -7.82
C GLN A 271 4.44 -0.60 -7.38
N LEU A 272 5.45 -0.07 -6.66
CA LEU A 272 6.53 -0.88 -6.07
C LEU A 272 5.98 -1.84 -5.01
N ALA A 273 5.06 -1.38 -4.17
CA ALA A 273 4.41 -2.21 -3.14
C ALA A 273 3.74 -3.46 -3.73
N GLN A 274 3.25 -3.39 -4.96
CA GLN A 274 2.63 -4.50 -5.67
C GLN A 274 3.64 -5.48 -6.29
N ARG A 275 4.94 -5.22 -6.21
CA ARG A 275 5.98 -6.10 -6.77
C ARG A 275 6.34 -7.21 -5.78
N ARG A 276 6.52 -8.42 -6.32
CA ARG A 276 6.94 -9.60 -5.58
C ARG A 276 8.44 -9.77 -5.65
N ALA A 277 8.99 -10.52 -4.71
CA ALA A 277 10.38 -10.94 -4.77
C ALA A 277 10.71 -11.58 -6.13
N GLY A 278 11.84 -11.18 -6.71
CA GLY A 278 12.31 -11.60 -8.02
C GLY A 278 11.88 -10.72 -9.19
N GLN A 279 10.90 -9.83 -9.03
CA GLN A 279 10.50 -8.89 -10.09
C GLN A 279 11.52 -7.74 -10.21
N MET A 280 11.73 -7.31 -11.46
CA MET A 280 12.67 -6.25 -11.78
C MET A 280 12.00 -4.87 -11.70
N VAL A 281 12.75 -3.91 -11.17
CA VAL A 281 12.40 -2.50 -11.13
C VAL A 281 13.59 -1.66 -11.57
N SER A 282 13.31 -0.50 -12.15
CA SER A 282 14.31 0.50 -12.47
C SER A 282 13.82 1.87 -12.01
N PHE A 283 14.68 2.88 -12.09
CA PHE A 283 14.37 4.21 -11.58
C PHE A 283 14.59 5.25 -12.66
N ARG A 284 13.82 6.33 -12.58
CA ARG A 284 13.94 7.50 -13.44
C ARG A 284 13.84 8.75 -12.59
N ALA A 285 14.75 9.69 -12.80
CA ALA A 285 14.69 11.01 -12.16
C ALA A 285 13.50 11.81 -12.71
N VAL A 286 12.76 12.45 -11.83
CA VAL A 286 11.73 13.44 -12.18
C VAL A 286 11.92 14.71 -11.37
N SER A 287 11.49 15.85 -11.91
CA SER A 287 11.53 17.09 -11.18
C SER A 287 10.46 17.12 -10.08
N ARG A 288 10.66 18.00 -9.09
CA ARG A 288 9.69 18.21 -8.02
C ARG A 288 8.34 18.70 -8.57
N GLU A 289 8.37 19.51 -9.60
CA GLU A 289 7.17 20.09 -10.24
C GLU A 289 6.32 18.98 -10.86
N ILE A 290 6.93 18.02 -11.58
CA ILE A 290 6.23 16.85 -12.14
C ILE A 290 5.59 16.02 -11.02
N ALA A 291 6.32 15.74 -9.95
CA ALA A 291 5.79 14.98 -8.82
C ALA A 291 4.64 15.69 -8.09
N VAL A 292 4.73 17.03 -7.96
CA VAL A 292 3.64 17.85 -7.40
C VAL A 292 2.41 17.82 -8.32
N GLN A 293 2.58 17.95 -9.63
CA GLN A 293 1.47 17.87 -10.58
C GLN A 293 0.78 16.50 -10.53
N GLU A 294 1.55 15.39 -10.49
CA GLU A 294 1.00 14.04 -10.31
C GLU A 294 0.15 13.95 -9.04
N PHE A 295 0.65 14.49 -7.94
CA PHE A 295 -0.06 14.49 -6.66
C PHE A 295 -1.33 15.35 -6.69
N LEU A 296 -1.30 16.51 -7.32
CA LEU A 296 -2.49 17.38 -7.46
C LEU A 296 -3.56 16.73 -8.33
N GLN A 297 -3.19 16.08 -9.44
CA GLN A 297 -4.10 15.31 -10.28
C GLN A 297 -4.75 14.15 -9.50
N PHE A 298 -3.95 13.43 -8.68
CA PHE A 298 -4.46 12.40 -7.80
C PHE A 298 -5.49 12.95 -6.82
N ARG A 299 -5.20 14.08 -6.16
CA ARG A 299 -6.14 14.74 -5.23
C ARG A 299 -7.40 15.21 -5.92
N GLN A 300 -7.28 15.80 -7.10
CA GLN A 300 -8.44 16.25 -7.89
C GLN A 300 -9.33 15.07 -8.29
N PHE A 301 -8.73 13.93 -8.65
CA PHE A 301 -9.48 12.74 -9.09
C PHE A 301 -10.22 12.04 -7.95
N PHE A 302 -9.57 11.86 -6.82
CA PHE A 302 -10.13 11.12 -5.67
C PHE A 302 -10.77 11.99 -4.60
N GLY A 303 -10.79 13.28 -4.77
CA GLY A 303 -11.25 14.25 -3.79
C GLY A 303 -10.13 14.72 -2.85
N GLU A 304 -10.36 15.84 -2.17
CA GLU A 304 -9.43 16.35 -1.17
C GLU A 304 -9.50 15.49 0.09
N PHE A 305 -8.33 15.05 0.56
CA PHE A 305 -8.15 14.46 1.88
C PHE A 305 -7.03 15.22 2.61
N ARG A 306 -7.27 15.49 3.87
CA ARG A 306 -6.37 16.25 4.72
C ARG A 306 -5.18 15.43 5.17
#